data_fcafb8f3460d33c2b2638212c4c36431
#
_entry.id   fcafb8f3460d33c2b2638212c4c36431
#
_cell.length_a   1.000
_cell.length_b   1.000
_cell.length_c   1.000
_cell.angle_alpha   90.00
_cell.angle_beta   90.00
_cell.angle_gamma   90.00
#
_symmetry.space_group_name_H-M   'P 1'
#
loop_
_entity.id
_entity.type
_entity.pdbx_description
1 polymer ?
#
loop_
_entity_poly.entity_id
_entity_poly.type
_entity_poly.pdbx_seq_one_letter_code
_entity_poly.pdbx_strand_id
1 'polypeptide(L)'
;MPRLEQIALAEAHGRILDVGAGSGCHSLALMKMGKDSLAIDISPLSVQVMLERGVPARQVNFYDPGFEEKFDTVLMLMNGTGIIGNLDNIGRFFDRLKSVLAPGGCVLMDSSDLRYLFEEEDGSIMIDLADEYYGQVDFQMQYKEDLGDTFDWLYLDFNTLAYYAEENGFKA
;
A
#
# COMPACT_ATOMS: atom_id res chain seq x y z
N MET A 1 7.57 3.94 -15.29
CA MET A 1 6.75 3.03 -14.48
C MET A 1 7.34 1.63 -14.57
N PRO A 2 7.73 1.00 -13.46
CA PRO A 2 8.25 -0.36 -13.40
C PRO A 2 7.28 -1.40 -13.99
N ARG A 3 7.81 -2.56 -14.38
CA ARG A 3 7.00 -3.60 -15.04
C ARG A 3 5.91 -4.16 -14.13
N LEU A 4 6.20 -4.36 -12.85
CA LEU A 4 5.21 -4.87 -11.88
C LEU A 4 4.02 -3.93 -11.76
N GLU A 5 4.25 -2.62 -11.66
CA GLU A 5 3.18 -1.63 -11.64
C GLU A 5 2.34 -1.66 -12.92
N GLN A 6 2.99 -1.80 -14.10
CA GLN A 6 2.27 -1.91 -15.37
C GLN A 6 1.36 -3.14 -15.41
N ILE A 7 1.82 -4.29 -14.87
CA ILE A 7 1.01 -5.50 -14.77
C ILE A 7 -0.19 -5.25 -13.84
N ALA A 8 0.04 -4.71 -12.66
CA ALA A 8 -1.03 -4.41 -11.70
C ALA A 8 -2.09 -3.47 -12.32
N LEU A 9 -1.65 -2.40 -13.00
CA LEU A 9 -2.58 -1.49 -13.66
C LEU A 9 -3.37 -2.16 -14.81
N ALA A 10 -2.77 -3.11 -15.52
CA ALA A 10 -3.45 -3.86 -16.57
C ALA A 10 -4.51 -4.80 -15.99
N GLU A 11 -4.20 -5.52 -14.91
CA GLU A 11 -5.09 -6.45 -14.20
C GLU A 11 -6.23 -5.72 -13.45
N ALA A 12 -6.00 -4.50 -12.97
CA ALA A 12 -7.03 -3.73 -12.27
C ALA A 12 -8.30 -3.58 -13.13
N HIS A 13 -9.47 -3.87 -12.56
CA HIS A 13 -10.75 -3.86 -13.27
C HIS A 13 -11.88 -3.30 -12.40
N GLY A 14 -13.02 -3.03 -13.04
CA GLY A 14 -14.19 -2.45 -12.38
C GLY A 14 -13.90 -1.06 -11.81
N ARG A 15 -14.49 -0.76 -10.67
CA ARG A 15 -14.23 0.46 -9.92
C ARG A 15 -12.99 0.26 -9.04
N ILE A 16 -11.97 1.09 -9.21
CA ILE A 16 -10.65 0.92 -8.62
C ILE A 16 -10.45 1.96 -7.50
N LEU A 17 -9.96 1.52 -6.34
CA LEU A 17 -9.47 2.38 -5.27
C LEU A 17 -7.94 2.38 -5.28
N ASP A 18 -7.32 3.53 -5.52
CA ASP A 18 -5.87 3.75 -5.42
C ASP A 18 -5.54 4.33 -4.04
N VAL A 19 -4.97 3.51 -3.15
CA VAL A 19 -4.74 3.83 -1.74
C VAL A 19 -3.32 4.35 -1.53
N GLY A 20 -3.20 5.51 -0.87
CA GLY A 20 -1.90 6.17 -0.67
C GLY A 20 -1.32 6.68 -2.00
N ALA A 21 -2.20 7.24 -2.84
CA ALA A 21 -1.89 7.55 -4.24
C ALA A 21 -0.80 8.61 -4.46
N GLY A 22 -0.36 9.31 -3.40
CA GLY A 22 0.65 10.35 -3.46
C GLY A 22 0.28 11.44 -4.46
N SER A 23 1.12 11.68 -5.47
CA SER A 23 0.82 12.65 -6.53
C SER A 23 -0.03 12.08 -7.67
N GLY A 24 -0.57 10.85 -7.54
CA GLY A 24 -1.53 10.24 -8.45
C GLY A 24 -0.92 9.65 -9.71
N CYS A 25 0.31 9.13 -9.68
CA CYS A 25 0.93 8.61 -10.90
C CYS A 25 0.21 7.37 -11.46
N HIS A 26 -0.25 6.46 -10.60
CA HIS A 26 -1.01 5.28 -10.99
C HIS A 26 -2.42 5.66 -11.44
N SER A 27 -3.10 6.51 -10.67
CA SER A 27 -4.43 7.03 -11.04
C SER A 27 -4.43 7.75 -12.38
N LEU A 28 -3.41 8.56 -12.70
CA LEU A 28 -3.24 9.17 -14.02
C LEU A 28 -3.06 8.12 -15.13
N ALA A 29 -2.34 7.04 -14.85
CA ALA A 29 -2.19 5.96 -15.81
C ALA A 29 -3.50 5.21 -16.02
N LEU A 30 -4.24 4.89 -14.95
CA LEU A 30 -5.57 4.28 -15.01
C LEU A 30 -6.55 5.14 -15.83
N MET A 31 -6.58 6.46 -15.62
CA MET A 31 -7.38 7.39 -16.40
C MET A 31 -7.04 7.35 -17.89
N LYS A 32 -5.74 7.32 -18.25
CA LYS A 32 -5.30 7.19 -19.65
C LYS A 32 -5.71 5.86 -20.27
N MET A 33 -5.88 4.82 -19.46
CA MET A 33 -6.39 3.51 -19.88
C MET A 33 -7.92 3.47 -19.94
N GLY A 34 -8.62 4.57 -19.60
CA GLY A 34 -10.08 4.64 -19.56
C GLY A 34 -10.72 3.88 -18.40
N LYS A 35 -9.96 3.60 -17.33
CA LYS A 35 -10.45 2.87 -16.15
C LYS A 35 -11.05 3.84 -15.12
N ASP A 36 -12.12 3.41 -14.44
CA ASP A 36 -12.77 4.15 -13.35
C ASP A 36 -11.96 3.99 -12.07
N SER A 37 -11.41 5.09 -11.56
CA SER A 37 -10.60 5.07 -10.34
C SER A 37 -10.86 6.26 -9.43
N LEU A 38 -10.80 6.00 -8.12
CA LEU A 38 -10.76 7.00 -7.07
C LEU A 38 -9.44 6.87 -6.33
N ALA A 39 -8.70 7.95 -6.25
CA ALA A 39 -7.48 8.04 -5.44
C ALA A 39 -7.80 8.53 -4.02
N ILE A 40 -7.16 7.95 -3.01
CA ILE A 40 -7.20 8.47 -1.64
C ILE A 40 -5.79 8.64 -1.10
N ASP A 41 -5.61 9.71 -0.32
CA ASP A 41 -4.36 9.99 0.40
C ASP A 41 -4.67 10.77 1.68
N ILE A 42 -3.85 10.62 2.70
CA ILE A 42 -3.97 11.40 3.95
C ILE A 42 -3.41 12.83 3.80
N SER A 43 -2.48 13.03 2.88
CA SER A 43 -1.82 14.31 2.63
C SER A 43 -2.73 15.27 1.85
N PRO A 44 -3.10 16.42 2.41
CA PRO A 44 -3.89 17.41 1.68
C PRO A 44 -3.18 17.96 0.45
N LEU A 45 -1.84 18.07 0.51
CA LEU A 45 -1.04 18.53 -0.64
C LEU A 45 -1.01 17.50 -1.77
N SER A 46 -0.91 16.20 -1.46
CA SER A 46 -1.01 15.13 -2.44
C SER A 46 -2.36 15.17 -3.15
N VAL A 47 -3.44 15.30 -2.38
CA VAL A 47 -4.79 15.39 -2.94
C VAL A 47 -4.96 16.62 -3.81
N GLN A 48 -4.44 17.79 -3.37
CA GLN A 48 -4.48 19.01 -4.19
C GLN A 48 -3.79 18.80 -5.53
N VAL A 49 -2.58 18.23 -5.55
CA VAL A 49 -1.83 17.93 -6.79
C VAL A 49 -2.61 17.00 -7.70
N MET A 50 -3.24 15.96 -7.14
CA MET A 50 -4.09 15.04 -7.91
C MET A 50 -5.28 15.75 -8.56
N LEU A 51 -5.98 16.59 -7.82
CA LEU A 51 -7.13 17.35 -8.33
C LEU A 51 -6.72 18.35 -9.43
N GLU A 52 -5.58 19.04 -9.26
CA GLU A 52 -5.01 19.93 -10.30
C GLU A 52 -4.66 19.18 -11.59
N ARG A 53 -4.33 17.88 -11.48
CA ARG A 53 -4.08 16.98 -12.61
C ARG A 53 -5.34 16.35 -13.20
N GLY A 54 -6.52 16.66 -12.64
CA GLY A 54 -7.79 16.12 -13.06
C GLY A 54 -8.06 14.67 -12.57
N VAL A 55 -7.28 14.18 -11.61
CA VAL A 55 -7.49 12.86 -10.99
C VAL A 55 -8.63 12.96 -9.98
N PRO A 56 -9.65 12.08 -10.04
CA PRO A 56 -10.64 11.96 -8.98
C PRO A 56 -9.94 11.54 -7.68
N ALA A 57 -9.86 12.45 -6.71
CA ALA A 57 -9.11 12.23 -5.48
C ALA A 57 -9.85 12.77 -4.26
N ARG A 58 -9.63 12.14 -3.10
CA ARG A 58 -10.15 12.59 -1.80
C ARG A 58 -9.10 12.48 -0.71
N GLN A 59 -9.12 13.44 0.20
CA GLN A 59 -8.36 13.34 1.44
C GLN A 59 -9.09 12.43 2.41
N VAL A 60 -8.63 11.19 2.53
CA VAL A 60 -9.24 10.16 3.38
C VAL A 60 -8.14 9.30 3.98
N ASN A 61 -8.25 9.04 5.28
CA ASN A 61 -7.46 7.97 5.89
C ASN A 61 -8.09 6.63 5.50
N PHE A 62 -7.30 5.71 4.97
CA PHE A 62 -7.77 4.37 4.58
C PHE A 62 -8.55 3.67 5.71
N TYR A 63 -8.17 3.89 6.96
CA TYR A 63 -8.81 3.32 8.14
C TYR A 63 -10.02 4.09 8.66
N ASP A 64 -10.44 5.17 7.98
CA ASP A 64 -11.64 5.91 8.38
C ASP A 64 -12.90 5.04 8.22
N PRO A 65 -13.63 4.73 9.29
CA PRO A 65 -14.85 3.93 9.22
C PRO A 65 -15.97 4.61 8.45
N GLY A 66 -15.93 5.93 8.31
CA GLY A 66 -16.91 6.70 7.51
C GLY A 66 -16.73 6.55 6.00
N PHE A 67 -15.63 5.96 5.55
CA PHE A 67 -15.41 5.66 4.14
C PHE A 67 -15.91 4.24 3.82
N GLU A 68 -17.18 4.12 3.42
CA GLU A 68 -17.91 2.85 3.24
C GLU A 68 -18.08 2.42 1.78
N GLU A 69 -17.52 3.16 0.83
CA GLU A 69 -17.65 2.84 -0.59
C GLU A 69 -17.01 1.48 -0.94
N LYS A 70 -17.55 0.82 -1.98
CA LYS A 70 -17.10 -0.49 -2.43
C LYS A 70 -16.39 -0.39 -3.77
N PHE A 71 -15.36 -1.24 -3.93
CA PHE A 71 -14.50 -1.27 -5.10
C PHE A 71 -14.26 -2.70 -5.57
N ASP A 72 -14.15 -2.89 -6.87
CA ASP A 72 -13.84 -4.19 -7.47
C ASP A 72 -12.34 -4.49 -7.38
N THR A 73 -11.52 -3.44 -7.42
CA THR A 73 -10.06 -3.54 -7.21
C THR A 73 -9.59 -2.52 -6.18
N VAL A 74 -8.81 -2.95 -5.21
CA VAL A 74 -8.02 -2.08 -4.33
C VAL A 74 -6.56 -2.16 -4.77
N LEU A 75 -5.98 -1.02 -5.17
CA LEU A 75 -4.61 -0.90 -5.64
C LEU A 75 -3.75 -0.28 -4.54
N MET A 76 -2.66 -0.96 -4.18
CA MET A 76 -1.72 -0.54 -3.13
C MET A 76 -0.30 -0.84 -3.60
N LEU A 77 0.28 0.07 -4.37
CA LEU A 77 1.60 -0.10 -5.00
C LEU A 77 2.66 0.81 -4.36
N MET A 78 3.92 0.53 -4.65
CA MET A 78 5.10 1.18 -4.07
C MET A 78 5.19 0.98 -2.56
N ASN A 79 5.15 -0.29 -2.16
CA ASN A 79 5.13 -0.72 -0.77
C ASN A 79 3.86 -0.27 -0.02
N GLY A 80 2.71 -0.54 -0.62
CA GLY A 80 1.41 -0.20 -0.05
C GLY A 80 1.13 -0.86 1.30
N THR A 81 1.84 -1.96 1.65
CA THR A 81 1.79 -2.59 2.98
C THR A 81 2.31 -1.67 4.09
N GLY A 82 3.10 -0.65 3.77
CA GLY A 82 3.66 0.29 4.74
C GLY A 82 2.62 0.98 5.62
N ILE A 83 1.41 1.23 5.11
CA ILE A 83 0.32 1.84 5.89
C ILE A 83 -0.19 0.97 7.06
N ILE A 84 0.21 -0.30 7.12
CA ILE A 84 -0.08 -1.21 8.25
C ILE A 84 0.69 -0.74 9.49
N GLY A 85 1.89 -0.18 9.30
CA GLY A 85 2.81 0.27 10.32
C GLY A 85 3.60 -0.89 10.90
N ASN A 86 2.95 -1.77 11.68
CA ASN A 86 3.55 -2.95 12.30
C ASN A 86 2.65 -4.19 12.18
N LEU A 87 3.20 -5.39 12.46
CA LEU A 87 2.48 -6.66 12.33
C LEU A 87 1.25 -6.77 13.24
N ASP A 88 1.22 -6.12 14.38
CA ASP A 88 0.07 -6.17 15.29
C ASP A 88 -1.21 -5.60 14.64
N ASN A 89 -1.04 -4.71 13.67
CA ASN A 89 -2.14 -4.11 12.93
C ASN A 89 -2.64 -4.93 11.73
N ILE A 90 -2.01 -6.08 11.42
CA ILE A 90 -2.26 -6.83 10.18
C ILE A 90 -3.72 -7.30 10.08
N GLY A 91 -4.32 -7.77 11.18
CA GLY A 91 -5.72 -8.17 11.23
C GLY A 91 -6.67 -7.02 10.91
N ARG A 92 -6.44 -5.85 11.52
CA ARG A 92 -7.20 -4.62 11.25
C ARG A 92 -7.09 -4.20 9.79
N PHE A 93 -5.93 -4.37 9.18
CA PHE A 93 -5.70 -4.06 7.78
C PHE A 93 -6.57 -4.94 6.86
N PHE A 94 -6.55 -6.26 7.06
CA PHE A 94 -7.35 -7.18 6.26
C PHE A 94 -8.86 -7.00 6.49
N ASP A 95 -9.30 -6.70 7.71
CA ASP A 95 -10.70 -6.36 7.98
C ASP A 95 -11.10 -5.08 7.23
N ARG A 96 -10.21 -4.11 7.17
CA ARG A 96 -10.45 -2.89 6.40
C ARG A 96 -10.53 -3.18 4.89
N LEU A 97 -9.65 -3.99 4.34
CA LEU A 97 -9.74 -4.43 2.94
C LEU A 97 -11.09 -5.08 2.63
N LYS A 98 -11.55 -6.03 3.46
CA LYS A 98 -12.88 -6.65 3.32
C LYS A 98 -14.01 -5.61 3.35
N SER A 99 -13.86 -4.57 4.19
CA SER A 99 -14.89 -3.54 4.33
C SER A 99 -15.02 -2.62 3.12
N VAL A 100 -14.01 -2.49 2.26
CA VAL A 100 -14.03 -1.65 1.05
C VAL A 100 -14.11 -2.46 -0.25
N LEU A 101 -13.90 -3.77 -0.21
CA LEU A 101 -14.04 -4.63 -1.39
C LEU A 101 -15.51 -4.95 -1.68
N ALA A 102 -15.86 -4.90 -2.95
CA ALA A 102 -17.09 -5.48 -3.45
C ALA A 102 -17.02 -7.02 -3.40
N PRO A 103 -18.16 -7.73 -3.41
CA PRO A 103 -18.15 -9.19 -3.52
C PRO A 103 -17.39 -9.66 -4.76
N GLY A 104 -16.37 -10.51 -4.58
CA GLY A 104 -15.52 -10.98 -5.66
C GLY A 104 -14.43 -10.01 -6.09
N GLY A 105 -14.28 -8.89 -5.40
CA GLY A 105 -13.20 -7.92 -5.64
C GLY A 105 -11.84 -8.45 -5.26
N CYS A 106 -10.80 -7.82 -5.79
CA CYS A 106 -9.40 -8.21 -5.55
C CYS A 106 -8.56 -7.04 -5.01
N VAL A 107 -7.43 -7.41 -4.41
CA VAL A 107 -6.38 -6.46 -3.99
C VAL A 107 -5.14 -6.71 -4.84
N LEU A 108 -4.59 -5.65 -5.41
CA LEU A 108 -3.33 -5.66 -6.13
C LEU A 108 -2.32 -4.83 -5.33
N MET A 109 -1.36 -5.51 -4.74
CA MET A 109 -0.30 -4.86 -3.96
C MET A 109 1.06 -5.48 -4.29
N ASP A 110 2.10 -4.71 -4.12
CA ASP A 110 3.46 -5.21 -4.16
C ASP A 110 3.95 -5.61 -2.76
N SER A 111 4.94 -6.47 -2.74
CA SER A 111 5.66 -6.87 -1.53
C SER A 111 7.14 -6.54 -1.68
N SER A 112 7.79 -6.25 -0.57
CA SER A 112 9.21 -5.93 -0.55
C SER A 112 9.89 -6.70 0.59
N ASP A 113 10.94 -7.42 0.25
CA ASP A 113 11.72 -8.20 1.19
C ASP A 113 13.01 -7.46 1.55
N LEU A 114 13.15 -7.08 2.81
CA LEU A 114 14.32 -6.34 3.30
C LEU A 114 15.46 -7.25 3.79
N ARG A 115 15.38 -8.56 3.61
CA ARG A 115 16.44 -9.49 4.07
C ARG A 115 17.82 -9.13 3.55
N TYR A 116 17.91 -8.53 2.36
CA TYR A 116 19.18 -8.10 1.78
C TYR A 116 19.95 -7.07 2.64
N LEU A 117 19.26 -6.35 3.54
CA LEU A 117 19.90 -5.42 4.48
C LEU A 117 20.65 -6.13 5.61
N PHE A 118 20.40 -7.41 5.80
CA PHE A 118 20.98 -8.27 6.83
C PHE A 118 21.95 -9.30 6.25
N GLU A 119 22.33 -9.13 4.98
CA GLU A 119 23.29 -9.99 4.30
C GLU A 119 24.72 -9.58 4.64
N GLU A 120 25.49 -10.54 5.15
CA GLU A 120 26.90 -10.38 5.48
C GLU A 120 27.79 -10.53 4.22
N GLU A 121 29.08 -10.17 4.32
CA GLU A 121 30.02 -10.25 3.18
C GLU A 121 30.18 -11.67 2.62
N ASP A 122 29.92 -12.70 3.41
CA ASP A 122 29.99 -14.11 3.02
C ASP A 122 28.67 -14.65 2.42
N GLY A 123 27.64 -13.80 2.30
CA GLY A 123 26.31 -14.15 1.80
C GLY A 123 25.40 -14.82 2.83
N SER A 124 25.80 -14.91 4.10
CA SER A 124 24.92 -15.34 5.18
C SER A 124 23.96 -14.21 5.57
N ILE A 125 22.79 -14.58 6.09
CA ILE A 125 21.80 -13.62 6.56
C ILE A 125 21.62 -13.79 8.06
N MET A 126 21.87 -12.72 8.81
CA MET A 126 21.75 -12.69 10.27
C MET A 126 20.53 -11.87 10.68
N ILE A 127 19.43 -12.54 11.02
CA ILE A 127 18.22 -11.93 11.54
C ILE A 127 17.96 -12.49 12.94
N ASP A 128 17.80 -11.62 13.94
CA ASP A 128 17.39 -12.03 15.27
C ASP A 128 15.91 -12.39 15.27
N LEU A 129 15.60 -13.67 15.44
CA LEU A 129 14.22 -14.17 15.48
C LEU A 129 13.49 -13.87 16.81
N ALA A 130 14.21 -13.38 17.82
CA ALA A 130 13.63 -12.96 19.10
C ALA A 130 13.22 -11.47 19.11
N ASP A 131 13.62 -10.74 18.09
CA ASP A 131 13.30 -9.33 17.91
C ASP A 131 12.02 -9.17 17.08
N GLU A 132 11.61 -7.94 16.84
CA GLU A 132 10.50 -7.61 15.95
C GLU A 132 10.73 -8.12 14.53
N TYR A 133 9.66 -8.24 13.76
CA TYR A 133 9.77 -8.65 12.36
C TYR A 133 10.69 -7.68 11.58
N TYR A 134 11.69 -8.21 10.91
CA TYR A 134 12.77 -7.45 10.24
C TYR A 134 12.30 -6.43 9.20
N GLY A 135 11.07 -6.50 8.77
CA GLY A 135 10.46 -5.53 7.84
C GLY A 135 9.73 -4.37 8.53
N GLN A 136 9.70 -4.32 9.87
CA GLN A 136 9.21 -3.16 10.61
C GLN A 136 10.32 -2.10 10.68
N VAL A 137 10.02 -0.91 10.19
CA VAL A 137 10.99 0.18 10.06
C VAL A 137 10.39 1.49 10.52
N ASP A 138 11.11 2.19 11.38
CA ASP A 138 10.79 3.57 11.77
C ASP A 138 11.34 4.54 10.72
N PHE A 139 10.46 5.35 10.16
CA PHE A 139 10.84 6.40 9.24
C PHE A 139 10.68 7.78 9.85
N GLN A 140 11.58 8.68 9.49
CA GLN A 140 11.45 10.10 9.69
C GLN A 140 11.77 10.83 8.39
N MET A 141 10.81 11.57 7.87
CA MET A 141 11.03 12.37 6.67
C MET A 141 11.77 13.67 7.01
N GLN A 142 12.76 14.00 6.20
CA GLN A 142 13.48 15.26 6.31
C GLN A 142 13.50 15.98 4.95
N TYR A 143 13.16 17.26 4.97
CA TYR A 143 13.35 18.14 3.82
C TYR A 143 14.12 19.39 4.25
N LYS A 144 15.37 19.50 3.79
CA LYS A 144 16.33 20.53 4.24
C LYS A 144 16.49 20.50 5.77
N GLU A 145 16.06 21.55 6.48
CA GLU A 145 16.13 21.67 7.94
C GLU A 145 14.83 21.24 8.65
N ASP A 146 13.76 21.01 7.87
CA ASP A 146 12.46 20.59 8.39
C ASP A 146 12.45 19.07 8.61
N LEU A 147 12.26 18.66 9.87
CA LEU A 147 12.08 17.27 10.29
C LEU A 147 10.59 17.00 10.50
N GLY A 148 10.07 15.95 9.87
CA GLY A 148 8.74 15.43 10.14
C GLY A 148 8.70 14.56 11.39
N ASP A 149 7.50 14.13 11.77
CA ASP A 149 7.31 13.14 12.83
C ASP A 149 7.83 11.77 12.39
N THR A 150 8.26 10.95 13.36
CA THR A 150 8.56 9.53 13.13
C THR A 150 7.26 8.76 12.94
N PHE A 151 7.29 7.76 12.05
CA PHE A 151 6.17 6.86 11.82
C PHE A 151 6.64 5.46 11.46
N ASP A 152 5.86 4.47 11.86
CA ASP A 152 6.11 3.07 11.56
C ASP A 152 5.75 2.78 10.10
N TRP A 153 6.56 1.95 9.45
CA TRP A 153 6.35 1.52 8.08
C TRP A 153 6.68 0.04 7.92
N LEU A 154 5.73 -0.74 7.42
CA LEU A 154 5.89 -2.18 7.30
C LEU A 154 6.24 -2.59 5.87
N TYR A 155 7.38 -3.25 5.72
CA TYR A 155 7.74 -4.02 4.54
C TYR A 155 7.43 -5.49 4.78
N LEU A 156 6.62 -6.11 3.91
CA LEU A 156 6.32 -7.54 4.03
C LEU A 156 6.96 -8.30 2.87
N ASP A 157 7.70 -9.35 3.18
CA ASP A 157 8.07 -10.34 2.17
C ASP A 157 6.83 -11.09 1.68
N PHE A 158 6.92 -11.68 0.47
CA PHE A 158 5.79 -12.33 -0.17
C PHE A 158 5.20 -13.47 0.68
N ASN A 159 6.04 -14.30 1.29
CA ASN A 159 5.56 -15.47 2.04
C ASN A 159 4.79 -15.04 3.30
N THR A 160 5.31 -14.04 4.00
CA THR A 160 4.65 -13.46 5.18
C THR A 160 3.33 -12.80 4.79
N LEU A 161 3.32 -12.01 3.71
CA LEU A 161 2.09 -11.39 3.21
C LEU A 161 1.04 -12.43 2.80
N ALA A 162 1.44 -13.46 2.05
CA ALA A 162 0.56 -14.54 1.61
C ALA A 162 -0.02 -15.31 2.79
N TYR A 163 0.81 -15.66 3.80
CA TYR A 163 0.37 -16.32 5.01
C TYR A 163 -0.74 -15.53 5.71
N TYR A 164 -0.53 -14.25 5.97
CA TYR A 164 -1.55 -13.42 6.63
C TYR A 164 -2.77 -13.16 5.76
N ALA A 165 -2.62 -13.09 4.44
CA ALA A 165 -3.75 -12.99 3.51
C ALA A 165 -4.65 -14.23 3.61
N GLU A 166 -4.08 -15.43 3.58
CA GLU A 166 -4.81 -16.70 3.70
C GLU A 166 -5.51 -16.85 5.06
N GLU A 167 -4.80 -16.56 6.18
CA GLU A 167 -5.37 -16.54 7.53
C GLU A 167 -6.57 -15.59 7.65
N ASN A 168 -6.58 -14.52 6.86
CA ASN A 168 -7.68 -13.56 6.81
C ASN A 168 -8.71 -13.84 5.71
N GLY A 169 -8.67 -15.00 5.06
CA GLY A 169 -9.67 -15.46 4.10
C GLY A 169 -9.52 -14.87 2.70
N PHE A 170 -8.36 -14.32 2.37
CA PHE A 170 -7.97 -13.98 1.00
C PHE A 170 -7.28 -15.19 0.36
N LYS A 171 -7.26 -15.21 -0.96
CA LYS A 171 -6.48 -16.18 -1.73
C LYS A 171 -5.33 -15.42 -2.39
N ALA A 172 -4.10 -15.76 -2.00
CA ALA A 172 -2.88 -15.21 -2.59
C ALA A 172 -2.42 -16.01 -3.83
#